data_4065fc8a4abb6db01fc88d619eb821a4
#
_entry.id   4065fc8a4abb6db01fc88d619eb821a4
#
_cell.length_a   1.000
_cell.length_b   1.000
_cell.length_c   1.000
_cell.angle_alpha   90.00
_cell.angle_beta   90.00
_cell.angle_gamma   90.00
#
_symmetry.space_group_name_H-M   'P 1'
#
loop_
_entity.id
_entity.type
_entity.pdbx_description
1 polymer ?
#
loop_
_entity_poly.entity_id
_entity_poly.type
_entity_poly.pdbx_seq_one_letter_code
_entity_poly.pdbx_strand_id
1 'polypeptide(L)'
;MPGLKIFRIITFVLPFLALGYVMWRSWRIMPFPAGAKTVVLAMMFVLFALMPVCMFPGTLDKLPLPLGAFLYKASLSWVFVLIYLLLAFVMTDLLGVLRIMPLSLRVSSMAGTAIVAGVVAAFMLAGNLNYHHKHREKISITSPKAPARPLKIVMMSDIHLGYHIRRNEFSKWVDMINGEKPDMVLIAGDIIDRSVAPLLADDDAKEFRRISAPVFACPGNHEYYSGLDNSKEFYKLAGITMLRDTAVCFEGINIIGRDDRTNLRRKPLQALVSETDGNKFTILLDHQPYSLKEAEKCGIDFEFCGHTHHGQVWPVSLITDAIYEDAYGALEKSSTKYYVSSGIGIWGGKFRIGTRSEYIVAEISRPKIRKHKKQSPLRQKQPRYPNKYFPKQD
;
A
#
# COMPACT_ATOMS: atom_id res chain seq x y z
N MET A 1 14.00 -2.04 27.08
CA MET A 1 12.93 -1.60 26.19
C MET A 1 11.94 -2.73 25.96
N PRO A 2 10.74 -2.69 26.55
CA PRO A 2 9.76 -3.79 26.47
C PRO A 2 9.29 -4.06 25.03
N GLY A 3 9.06 -3.01 24.23
CA GLY A 3 8.56 -3.14 22.86
C GLY A 3 9.46 -3.95 21.91
N LEU A 4 10.79 -3.85 22.05
CA LEU A 4 11.73 -4.61 21.23
C LEU A 4 11.69 -6.12 21.54
N LYS A 5 11.45 -6.49 22.80
CA LYS A 5 11.28 -7.90 23.19
C LYS A 5 9.98 -8.47 22.64
N ILE A 6 8.88 -7.73 22.76
CA ILE A 6 7.57 -8.12 22.22
C ILE A 6 7.63 -8.26 20.70
N PHE A 7 8.24 -7.32 20.00
CA PHE A 7 8.43 -7.39 18.55
C PHE A 7 9.20 -8.66 18.14
N ARG A 8 10.31 -8.99 18.83
CA ARG A 8 11.07 -10.23 18.55
C ARG A 8 10.24 -11.48 18.79
N ILE A 9 9.43 -11.54 19.85
CA ILE A 9 8.55 -12.69 20.13
C ILE A 9 7.52 -12.84 19.01
N ILE A 10 6.85 -11.77 18.62
CA ILE A 10 5.85 -11.81 17.54
C ILE A 10 6.49 -12.25 16.23
N THR A 11 7.63 -11.71 15.88
CA THR A 11 8.28 -11.96 14.58
C THR A 11 8.94 -13.33 14.50
N PHE A 12 9.59 -13.80 15.56
CA PHE A 12 10.42 -15.00 15.53
C PHE A 12 9.84 -16.22 16.23
N VAL A 13 9.01 -16.05 17.25
CA VAL A 13 8.49 -17.21 18.03
C VAL A 13 7.08 -17.58 17.59
N LEU A 14 6.21 -16.58 17.44
CA LEU A 14 4.80 -16.81 17.13
C LEU A 14 4.55 -17.60 15.83
N PRO A 15 5.29 -17.36 14.72
CA PRO A 15 5.10 -18.14 13.49
C PRO A 15 5.41 -19.63 13.65
N PHE A 16 6.43 -19.99 14.47
CA PHE A 16 6.74 -21.40 14.75
C PHE A 16 5.69 -22.05 15.64
N LEU A 17 5.17 -21.35 16.64
CA LEU A 17 4.07 -21.84 17.46
C LEU A 17 2.81 -22.04 16.64
N ALA A 18 2.51 -21.09 15.75
CA ALA A 18 1.38 -21.19 14.81
C ALA A 18 1.52 -22.40 13.89
N LEU A 19 2.70 -22.61 13.30
CA LEU A 19 2.97 -23.78 12.47
C LEU A 19 2.79 -25.08 13.26
N GLY A 20 3.39 -25.17 14.44
CA GLY A 20 3.28 -26.37 15.29
C GLY A 20 1.81 -26.70 15.66
N TYR A 21 1.04 -25.68 16.04
CA TYR A 21 -0.38 -25.84 16.34
C TYR A 21 -1.18 -26.28 15.09
N VAL A 22 -0.97 -25.65 13.94
CA VAL A 22 -1.64 -25.99 12.70
C VAL A 22 -1.29 -27.42 12.26
N MET A 23 -0.03 -27.82 12.33
CA MET A 23 0.41 -29.18 12.02
C MET A 23 -0.23 -30.20 12.97
N TRP A 24 -0.25 -29.93 14.28
CA TRP A 24 -0.92 -30.79 15.26
C TRP A 24 -2.42 -30.92 14.99
N ARG A 25 -3.12 -29.82 14.69
CA ARG A 25 -4.56 -29.86 14.36
C ARG A 25 -4.83 -30.57 13.04
N SER A 26 -3.98 -30.36 12.03
CA SER A 26 -4.05 -31.05 10.74
C SER A 26 -3.90 -32.56 10.92
N TRP A 27 -2.92 -33.00 11.73
CA TRP A 27 -2.75 -34.42 12.05
C TRP A 27 -4.01 -35.04 12.69
N ARG A 28 -4.63 -34.32 13.62
CA ARG A 28 -5.81 -34.81 14.35
C ARG A 28 -7.07 -34.87 13.51
N ILE A 29 -7.28 -33.90 12.63
CA ILE A 29 -8.53 -33.83 11.85
C ILE A 29 -8.54 -34.77 10.64
N MET A 30 -7.40 -34.95 9.98
CA MET A 30 -7.29 -35.81 8.78
C MET A 30 -7.57 -37.27 9.11
N PRO A 31 -8.46 -37.96 8.35
CA PRO A 31 -8.77 -39.37 8.54
C PRO A 31 -7.87 -40.30 7.68
N PHE A 32 -6.68 -39.82 7.29
CA PHE A 32 -5.76 -40.53 6.40
C PHE A 32 -4.83 -41.47 7.16
N PRO A 33 -4.20 -42.47 6.50
CA PRO A 33 -3.11 -43.24 7.06
C PRO A 33 -1.93 -42.38 7.52
N ALA A 34 -1.18 -42.81 8.52
CA ALA A 34 -0.09 -42.06 9.12
C ALA A 34 0.93 -41.59 8.07
N GLY A 35 1.31 -42.42 7.10
CA GLY A 35 2.22 -42.04 6.03
C GLY A 35 1.73 -40.85 5.19
N ALA A 36 0.45 -40.84 4.81
CA ALA A 36 -0.11 -39.68 4.08
C ALA A 36 -0.14 -38.39 4.92
N LYS A 37 -0.49 -38.48 6.20
CA LYS A 37 -0.43 -37.37 7.14
C LYS A 37 0.99 -36.81 7.25
N THR A 38 2.00 -37.69 7.39
CA THR A 38 3.40 -37.30 7.46
C THR A 38 3.84 -36.54 6.21
N VAL A 39 3.44 -36.99 5.01
CA VAL A 39 3.76 -36.27 3.76
C VAL A 39 3.15 -34.87 3.76
N VAL A 40 1.87 -34.72 4.15
CA VAL A 40 1.22 -33.41 4.23
C VAL A 40 1.95 -32.48 5.19
N LEU A 41 2.27 -32.97 6.39
CA LEU A 41 2.97 -32.16 7.40
C LEU A 41 4.41 -31.81 6.98
N ALA A 42 5.12 -32.75 6.34
CA ALA A 42 6.45 -32.48 5.78
C ALA A 42 6.39 -31.37 4.72
N MET A 43 5.39 -31.40 3.83
CA MET A 43 5.16 -30.35 2.83
C MET A 43 4.87 -29.00 3.50
N MET A 44 4.00 -28.96 4.52
CA MET A 44 3.72 -27.74 5.29
C MET A 44 4.99 -27.14 5.91
N PHE A 45 5.81 -28.00 6.52
CA PHE A 45 7.08 -27.60 7.12
C PHE A 45 8.09 -27.10 6.09
N VAL A 46 8.25 -27.82 4.97
CA VAL A 46 9.19 -27.43 3.90
C VAL A 46 8.81 -26.07 3.30
N LEU A 47 7.53 -25.84 3.00
CA LEU A 47 7.06 -24.55 2.47
C LEU A 47 7.35 -23.40 3.45
N PHE A 48 7.16 -23.63 4.75
CA PHE A 48 7.49 -22.66 5.77
C PHE A 48 9.01 -22.43 5.90
N ALA A 49 9.81 -23.50 5.90
CA ALA A 49 11.26 -23.41 6.01
C ALA A 49 11.92 -22.77 4.78
N LEU A 50 11.31 -22.87 3.61
CA LEU A 50 11.76 -22.20 2.39
C LEU A 50 11.59 -20.67 2.44
N MET A 51 10.63 -20.16 3.22
CA MET A 51 10.34 -18.72 3.27
C MET A 51 11.58 -17.86 3.60
N PRO A 52 12.32 -18.08 4.71
CA PRO A 52 13.52 -17.29 4.99
C PRO A 52 14.60 -17.45 3.92
N VAL A 53 14.70 -18.63 3.29
CA VAL A 53 15.64 -18.86 2.18
C VAL A 53 15.28 -18.00 0.96
N CYS A 54 13.98 -17.97 0.61
CA CYS A 54 13.47 -17.15 -0.50
C CYS A 54 13.58 -15.64 -0.22
N MET A 55 13.56 -15.25 1.06
CA MET A 55 13.70 -13.85 1.46
C MET A 55 15.14 -13.38 1.57
N PHE A 56 16.11 -14.29 1.61
CA PHE A 56 17.52 -13.91 1.69
C PHE A 56 18.02 -13.35 0.36
N PRO A 57 18.63 -12.13 0.34
CA PRO A 57 19.04 -11.47 -0.89
C PRO A 57 19.93 -12.33 -1.78
N GLY A 58 19.67 -12.34 -3.09
CA GLY A 58 20.49 -13.04 -4.10
C GLY A 58 20.40 -14.55 -4.09
N THR A 59 19.68 -15.19 -3.17
CA THR A 59 19.57 -16.66 -3.11
C THR A 59 18.86 -17.21 -4.33
N LEU A 60 17.74 -16.62 -4.70
CA LEU A 60 16.93 -17.06 -5.85
C LEU A 60 17.57 -16.68 -7.19
N ASP A 61 18.44 -15.68 -7.23
CA ASP A 61 19.12 -15.23 -8.45
C ASP A 61 20.09 -16.29 -9.00
N LYS A 62 20.49 -17.25 -8.15
CA LYS A 62 21.35 -18.39 -8.51
C LYS A 62 20.59 -19.53 -9.20
N LEU A 63 19.26 -19.46 -9.20
CA LEU A 63 18.39 -20.48 -9.78
C LEU A 63 17.84 -20.02 -11.14
N PRO A 64 17.47 -20.97 -12.03
CA PRO A 64 16.66 -20.61 -13.19
C PRO A 64 15.42 -19.84 -12.78
N LEU A 65 15.14 -18.74 -13.46
CA LEU A 65 14.07 -17.80 -13.08
C LEU A 65 12.69 -18.45 -12.86
N PRO A 66 12.22 -19.43 -13.69
CA PRO A 66 10.95 -20.11 -13.43
C PRO A 66 10.94 -20.88 -12.10
N LEU A 67 12.07 -21.53 -11.74
CA LEU A 67 12.20 -22.26 -10.48
C LEU A 67 12.22 -21.31 -9.28
N GLY A 68 13.04 -20.24 -9.36
CA GLY A 68 13.08 -19.19 -8.33
C GLY A 68 11.68 -18.56 -8.10
N ALA A 69 10.98 -18.24 -9.19
CA ALA A 69 9.62 -17.70 -9.12
C ALA A 69 8.61 -18.70 -8.51
N PHE A 70 8.72 -19.99 -8.85
CA PHE A 70 7.87 -21.02 -8.26
C PHE A 70 8.09 -21.14 -6.75
N LEU A 71 9.35 -21.27 -6.32
CA LEU A 71 9.70 -21.38 -4.90
C LEU A 71 9.26 -20.14 -4.10
N TYR A 72 9.51 -18.95 -4.64
CA TYR A 72 9.07 -17.70 -4.03
C TYR A 72 7.56 -17.65 -3.85
N LYS A 73 6.81 -17.90 -4.93
CA LYS A 73 5.33 -17.90 -4.91
C LYS A 73 4.77 -18.92 -3.95
N ALA A 74 5.27 -20.16 -3.98
CA ALA A 74 4.78 -21.23 -3.13
C ALA A 74 5.03 -20.95 -1.65
N SER A 75 6.28 -20.59 -1.29
CA SER A 75 6.65 -20.38 0.12
C SER A 75 5.99 -19.15 0.73
N LEU A 76 5.96 -18.02 -0.01
CA LEU A 76 5.39 -16.78 0.52
C LEU A 76 3.85 -16.82 0.54
N SER A 77 3.22 -17.48 -0.45
CA SER A 77 1.76 -17.70 -0.40
C SER A 77 1.35 -18.61 0.75
N TRP A 78 2.20 -19.59 1.09
CA TRP A 78 1.96 -20.50 2.21
C TRP A 78 1.79 -19.77 3.55
N VAL A 79 2.50 -18.67 3.78
CA VAL A 79 2.36 -17.87 5.00
C VAL A 79 0.92 -17.40 5.21
N PHE A 80 0.25 -16.96 4.15
CA PHE A 80 -1.14 -16.52 4.20
C PHE A 80 -2.09 -17.70 4.43
N VAL A 81 -1.85 -18.83 3.77
CA VAL A 81 -2.59 -20.08 4.01
C VAL A 81 -2.45 -20.51 5.46
N LEU A 82 -1.25 -20.43 6.05
CA LEU A 82 -0.98 -20.76 7.44
C LEU A 82 -1.77 -19.88 8.41
N ILE A 83 -1.86 -18.56 8.14
CA ILE A 83 -2.67 -17.63 8.95
C ILE A 83 -4.14 -18.08 8.96
N TYR A 84 -4.72 -18.37 7.79
CA TYR A 84 -6.13 -18.75 7.71
C TYR A 84 -6.41 -20.18 8.20
N LEU A 85 -5.45 -21.11 8.09
CA LEU A 85 -5.53 -22.41 8.76
C LEU A 85 -5.51 -22.24 10.28
N LEU A 86 -4.64 -21.37 10.81
CA LEU A 86 -4.60 -21.06 12.24
C LEU A 86 -5.95 -20.51 12.71
N LEU A 87 -6.51 -19.52 12.01
CA LEU A 87 -7.81 -18.94 12.37
C LEU A 87 -8.94 -19.98 12.30
N ALA A 88 -8.97 -20.81 11.24
CA ALA A 88 -9.96 -21.87 11.08
C ALA A 88 -9.87 -22.89 12.21
N PHE A 89 -8.67 -23.35 12.57
CA PHE A 89 -8.51 -24.30 13.66
C PHE A 89 -8.83 -23.72 15.04
N VAL A 90 -8.41 -22.48 15.31
CA VAL A 90 -8.80 -21.78 16.55
C VAL A 90 -10.33 -21.64 16.62
N MET A 91 -11.00 -21.31 15.52
CA MET A 91 -12.46 -21.24 15.47
C MET A 91 -13.11 -22.61 15.71
N THR A 92 -12.60 -23.69 15.09
CA THR A 92 -13.15 -25.03 15.31
C THR A 92 -12.94 -25.48 16.76
N ASP A 93 -11.85 -25.10 17.41
CA ASP A 93 -11.61 -25.43 18.81
C ASP A 93 -12.52 -24.63 19.75
N LEU A 94 -12.72 -23.34 19.46
CA LEU A 94 -13.67 -22.49 20.20
C LEU A 94 -15.10 -23.04 20.11
N LEU A 95 -15.56 -23.35 18.88
CA LEU A 95 -16.88 -23.96 18.66
C LEU A 95 -17.01 -25.34 19.37
N GLY A 96 -15.89 -26.04 19.51
CA GLY A 96 -15.85 -27.28 20.27
C GLY A 96 -15.98 -27.09 21.79
N VAL A 97 -15.31 -26.07 22.34
CA VAL A 97 -15.44 -25.69 23.75
C VAL A 97 -16.88 -25.27 24.07
N LEU A 98 -17.49 -24.50 23.16
CA LEU A 98 -18.89 -24.09 23.26
C LEU A 98 -19.90 -25.22 22.97
N ARG A 99 -19.43 -26.45 22.67
CA ARG A 99 -20.26 -27.63 22.32
C ARG A 99 -21.12 -27.44 21.07
N ILE A 100 -20.83 -26.48 20.21
CA ILE A 100 -21.55 -26.22 18.95
C ILE A 100 -21.05 -27.21 17.87
N MET A 101 -19.74 -27.47 17.81
CA MET A 101 -19.13 -28.36 16.83
C MET A 101 -18.80 -29.71 17.48
N PRO A 102 -19.39 -30.83 17.04
CA PRO A 102 -19.19 -32.14 17.63
C PRO A 102 -17.77 -32.65 17.38
N LEU A 103 -17.30 -33.54 18.27
CA LEU A 103 -15.96 -34.14 18.18
C LEU A 103 -15.75 -34.92 16.86
N SER A 104 -16.79 -35.54 16.33
CA SER A 104 -16.79 -36.26 15.05
C SER A 104 -16.41 -35.40 13.84
N LEU A 105 -16.55 -34.08 13.90
CA LEU A 105 -16.07 -33.16 12.87
C LEU A 105 -14.67 -32.60 13.13
N ARG A 106 -14.13 -32.78 14.34
CA ARG A 106 -12.85 -32.21 14.76
C ARG A 106 -11.70 -33.20 14.83
N VAL A 107 -11.99 -34.51 14.82
CA VAL A 107 -11.00 -35.58 14.94
C VAL A 107 -11.29 -36.67 13.93
N SER A 108 -10.28 -37.05 13.14
CA SER A 108 -10.31 -38.12 12.15
C SER A 108 -11.57 -38.06 11.23
N SER A 109 -11.85 -36.87 10.68
CA SER A 109 -13.09 -36.56 9.97
C SER A 109 -12.81 -36.07 8.55
N MET A 110 -13.34 -36.79 7.53
CA MET A 110 -13.28 -36.33 6.16
C MET A 110 -14.10 -35.05 5.97
N ALA A 111 -15.31 -35.00 6.53
CA ALA A 111 -16.16 -33.80 6.46
C ALA A 111 -15.50 -32.61 7.15
N GLY A 112 -14.94 -32.80 8.34
CA GLY A 112 -14.23 -31.73 9.05
C GLY A 112 -12.98 -31.24 8.29
N THR A 113 -12.20 -32.16 7.72
CA THR A 113 -11.05 -31.79 6.85
C THR A 113 -11.50 -31.00 5.63
N ALA A 114 -12.57 -31.44 4.96
CA ALA A 114 -13.11 -30.74 3.80
C ALA A 114 -13.68 -29.37 4.13
N ILE A 115 -14.35 -29.21 5.29
CA ILE A 115 -14.85 -27.91 5.74
C ILE A 115 -13.70 -26.94 5.97
N VAL A 116 -12.67 -27.33 6.75
CA VAL A 116 -11.53 -26.46 7.04
C VAL A 116 -10.79 -26.08 5.74
N ALA A 117 -10.47 -27.08 4.90
CA ALA A 117 -9.80 -26.84 3.62
C ALA A 117 -10.64 -25.94 2.69
N GLY A 118 -11.95 -26.20 2.59
CA GLY A 118 -12.87 -25.41 1.77
C GLY A 118 -13.00 -23.97 2.22
N VAL A 119 -13.10 -23.73 3.52
CA VAL A 119 -13.14 -22.37 4.09
C VAL A 119 -11.85 -21.61 3.78
N VAL A 120 -10.69 -22.22 4.03
CA VAL A 120 -9.39 -21.60 3.73
C VAL A 120 -9.25 -21.33 2.25
N ALA A 121 -9.59 -22.31 1.39
CA ALA A 121 -9.55 -22.13 -0.06
C ALA A 121 -10.48 -21.00 -0.53
N ALA A 122 -11.67 -20.87 0.04
CA ALA A 122 -12.61 -19.78 -0.28
C ALA A 122 -12.02 -18.40 0.08
N PHE A 123 -11.39 -18.26 1.26
CA PHE A 123 -10.71 -17.01 1.65
C PHE A 123 -9.54 -16.70 0.71
N MET A 124 -8.72 -17.70 0.37
CA MET A 124 -7.59 -17.51 -0.56
C MET A 124 -8.08 -17.14 -1.96
N LEU A 125 -9.12 -17.77 -2.47
CA LEU A 125 -9.71 -17.43 -3.77
C LEU A 125 -10.28 -16.01 -3.76
N ALA A 126 -11.09 -15.67 -2.77
CA ALA A 126 -11.66 -14.32 -2.63
C ALA A 126 -10.57 -13.27 -2.49
N GLY A 127 -9.54 -13.52 -1.69
CA GLY A 127 -8.40 -12.63 -1.53
C GLY A 127 -7.57 -12.47 -2.81
N ASN A 128 -7.42 -13.51 -3.59
CA ASN A 128 -6.73 -13.45 -4.88
C ASN A 128 -7.55 -12.65 -5.92
N LEU A 129 -8.85 -12.88 -6.02
CA LEU A 129 -9.75 -12.11 -6.89
C LEU A 129 -9.73 -10.63 -6.51
N ASN A 130 -9.80 -10.31 -5.22
CA ASN A 130 -9.72 -8.93 -4.73
C ASN A 130 -8.35 -8.29 -5.02
N TYR A 131 -7.25 -9.03 -4.92
CA TYR A 131 -5.93 -8.53 -5.33
C TYR A 131 -5.89 -8.08 -6.80
N HIS A 132 -6.51 -8.83 -7.69
CA HIS A 132 -6.53 -8.48 -9.12
C HIS A 132 -7.43 -7.29 -9.45
N HIS A 133 -8.38 -6.95 -8.58
CA HIS A 133 -9.18 -5.74 -8.71
C HIS A 133 -8.41 -4.53 -8.14
N LYS A 134 -7.93 -3.64 -9.03
CA LYS A 134 -7.21 -2.42 -8.62
C LYS A 134 -8.21 -1.29 -8.39
N HIS A 135 -8.30 -0.85 -7.15
CA HIS A 135 -9.20 0.24 -6.78
C HIS A 135 -8.60 1.59 -7.18
N ARG A 136 -9.40 2.38 -7.88
CA ARG A 136 -9.08 3.75 -8.24
C ARG A 136 -9.59 4.69 -7.15
N GLU A 137 -8.69 5.29 -6.39
CA GLU A 137 -9.05 6.29 -5.38
C GLU A 137 -8.89 7.69 -5.96
N LYS A 138 -9.92 8.52 -5.83
CA LYS A 138 -9.89 9.91 -6.27
C LYS A 138 -9.77 10.83 -5.07
N ILE A 139 -8.72 11.67 -5.07
CA ILE A 139 -8.56 12.73 -4.08
C ILE A 139 -8.52 14.08 -4.76
N SER A 140 -9.10 15.09 -4.12
CA SER A 140 -9.08 16.47 -4.62
C SER A 140 -8.48 17.37 -3.57
N ILE A 141 -7.39 18.04 -3.92
CA ILE A 141 -6.64 18.91 -3.04
C ILE A 141 -6.76 20.34 -3.56
N THR A 142 -7.29 21.22 -2.73
CA THR A 142 -7.41 22.63 -3.06
C THR A 142 -6.46 23.43 -2.19
N SER A 143 -5.56 24.23 -2.83
CA SER A 143 -4.58 25.06 -2.13
C SER A 143 -4.36 26.37 -2.89
N PRO A 144 -4.19 27.50 -2.20
CA PRO A 144 -3.79 28.77 -2.83
C PRO A 144 -2.39 28.67 -3.47
N LYS A 145 -1.52 27.80 -2.97
CA LYS A 145 -0.18 27.52 -3.52
C LYS A 145 -0.20 26.64 -4.78
N ALA A 146 -1.34 26.02 -5.12
CA ALA A 146 -1.45 25.19 -6.31
C ALA A 146 -1.19 25.99 -7.59
N PRO A 147 -0.70 25.36 -8.66
CA PRO A 147 -0.49 26.05 -9.95
C PRO A 147 -1.80 26.59 -10.52
N ALA A 148 -1.69 27.53 -11.45
CA ALA A 148 -2.87 28.15 -12.07
C ALA A 148 -3.70 27.13 -12.88
N ARG A 149 -3.03 26.21 -13.55
CA ARG A 149 -3.66 25.05 -14.20
C ARG A 149 -3.83 23.91 -13.20
N PRO A 150 -5.02 23.34 -13.06
CA PRO A 150 -5.19 22.12 -12.29
C PRO A 150 -4.26 21.01 -12.79
N LEU A 151 -3.67 20.25 -11.89
CA LEU A 151 -2.84 19.10 -12.21
C LEU A 151 -3.54 17.81 -11.82
N LYS A 152 -3.45 16.81 -12.71
CA LYS A 152 -3.84 15.43 -12.45
C LYS A 152 -2.60 14.59 -12.24
N ILE A 153 -2.48 13.98 -11.09
CA ILE A 153 -1.33 13.18 -10.68
C ILE A 153 -1.81 11.77 -10.38
N VAL A 154 -1.18 10.77 -10.99
CA VAL A 154 -1.34 9.39 -10.55
C VAL A 154 -0.28 9.10 -9.50
N MET A 155 -0.71 8.61 -8.34
CA MET A 155 0.16 8.23 -7.25
C MET A 155 0.00 6.74 -6.92
N MET A 156 1.08 6.05 -6.67
CA MET A 156 1.11 4.65 -6.27
C MET A 156 2.32 4.36 -5.39
N SER A 157 2.28 3.23 -4.72
CA SER A 157 3.38 2.70 -3.90
C SER A 157 3.39 1.19 -4.00
N ASP A 158 4.47 0.58 -3.50
CA ASP A 158 4.52 -0.86 -3.25
C ASP A 158 4.16 -1.70 -4.49
N ILE A 159 4.84 -1.43 -5.60
CA ILE A 159 4.65 -2.14 -6.86
C ILE A 159 5.17 -3.57 -6.74
N HIS A 160 6.31 -3.75 -6.04
CA HIS A 160 6.95 -5.05 -5.77
C HIS A 160 7.17 -5.91 -7.01
N LEU A 161 7.73 -5.32 -8.07
CA LEU A 161 8.16 -6.09 -9.24
C LEU A 161 9.28 -7.06 -8.84
N GLY A 162 9.20 -8.29 -9.31
CA GLY A 162 10.15 -9.32 -8.95
C GLY A 162 9.71 -10.72 -9.34
N TYR A 163 9.98 -11.68 -8.46
CA TYR A 163 9.63 -13.09 -8.71
C TYR A 163 8.14 -13.37 -8.79
N HIS A 164 7.28 -12.55 -8.13
CA HIS A 164 5.84 -12.78 -8.11
C HIS A 164 5.08 -11.88 -9.08
N ILE A 165 5.31 -10.59 -9.06
CA ILE A 165 4.70 -9.62 -9.97
C ILE A 165 5.67 -9.40 -11.12
N ARG A 166 5.24 -9.76 -12.32
CA ARG A 166 6.07 -9.82 -13.53
C ARG A 166 5.48 -8.88 -14.60
N ARG A 167 6.25 -8.66 -15.66
CA ARG A 167 5.97 -7.79 -16.79
C ARG A 167 4.51 -7.82 -17.28
N ASN A 168 3.95 -9.01 -17.51
CA ASN A 168 2.59 -9.15 -18.06
C ASN A 168 1.49 -8.55 -17.15
N GLU A 169 1.72 -8.51 -15.86
CA GLU A 169 0.80 -7.89 -14.91
C GLU A 169 1.06 -6.38 -14.84
N PHE A 170 2.32 -5.99 -14.75
CA PHE A 170 2.71 -4.59 -14.70
C PHE A 170 2.31 -3.82 -15.98
N SER A 171 2.42 -4.44 -17.15
CA SER A 171 1.97 -3.87 -18.41
C SER A 171 0.49 -3.42 -18.37
N LYS A 172 -0.39 -4.21 -17.74
CA LYS A 172 -1.79 -3.82 -17.55
C LYS A 172 -1.95 -2.60 -16.63
N TRP A 173 -1.08 -2.48 -15.63
CA TRP A 173 -1.10 -1.30 -14.75
C TRP A 173 -0.61 -0.06 -15.47
N VAL A 174 0.40 -0.19 -16.33
CA VAL A 174 0.86 0.91 -17.20
C VAL A 174 -0.26 1.38 -18.11
N ASP A 175 -1.00 0.47 -18.74
CA ASP A 175 -2.16 0.83 -19.60
C ASP A 175 -3.23 1.56 -18.78
N MET A 176 -3.49 1.12 -17.56
CA MET A 176 -4.44 1.74 -16.64
C MET A 176 -4.00 3.16 -16.23
N ILE A 177 -2.70 3.34 -15.90
CA ILE A 177 -2.12 4.64 -15.57
C ILE A 177 -2.21 5.60 -16.76
N ASN A 178 -1.83 5.15 -17.95
CA ASN A 178 -1.92 5.96 -19.18
C ASN A 178 -3.37 6.34 -19.53
N GLY A 179 -4.32 5.45 -19.20
CA GLY A 179 -5.77 5.72 -19.36
C GLY A 179 -6.25 6.92 -18.53
N GLU A 180 -5.59 7.21 -17.40
CA GLU A 180 -5.89 8.40 -16.59
C GLU A 180 -5.39 9.69 -17.23
N LYS A 181 -4.45 9.63 -18.18
CA LYS A 181 -3.81 10.80 -18.81
C LYS A 181 -3.25 11.77 -17.74
N PRO A 182 -2.36 11.32 -16.87
CA PRO A 182 -1.80 12.17 -15.82
C PRO A 182 -0.82 13.19 -16.38
N ASP A 183 -0.64 14.29 -15.66
CA ASP A 183 0.43 15.26 -15.91
C ASP A 183 1.79 14.74 -15.39
N MET A 184 1.76 13.90 -14.35
CA MET A 184 2.92 13.20 -13.79
C MET A 184 2.48 11.96 -13.00
N VAL A 185 3.45 11.07 -12.75
CA VAL A 185 3.28 9.89 -11.90
C VAL A 185 4.24 9.98 -10.72
N LEU A 186 3.73 9.79 -9.49
CA LEU A 186 4.51 9.77 -8.26
C LEU A 186 4.47 8.37 -7.64
N ILE A 187 5.65 7.87 -7.23
CA ILE A 187 5.76 6.53 -6.62
C ILE A 187 6.45 6.65 -5.27
N ALA A 188 5.74 6.29 -4.20
CA ALA A 188 6.27 6.30 -2.84
C ALA A 188 6.95 4.97 -2.49
N GLY A 189 8.02 4.62 -3.20
CA GLY A 189 8.91 3.51 -2.87
C GLY A 189 8.40 2.10 -3.20
N ASP A 190 9.27 1.14 -2.95
CA ASP A 190 9.05 -0.31 -3.11
C ASP A 190 8.59 -0.68 -4.54
N ILE A 191 9.31 -0.17 -5.54
CA ILE A 191 9.13 -0.56 -6.95
C ILE A 191 9.66 -1.97 -7.17
N ILE A 192 10.83 -2.26 -6.60
CA ILE A 192 11.54 -3.55 -6.71
C ILE A 192 11.26 -4.36 -5.44
N ASP A 193 10.96 -5.66 -5.58
CA ASP A 193 10.70 -6.49 -4.39
C ASP A 193 12.01 -6.90 -3.67
N ARG A 194 12.76 -7.86 -4.19
CA ARG A 194 13.95 -8.45 -3.53
C ARG A 194 15.20 -8.47 -4.37
N SER A 195 15.02 -8.40 -5.69
CA SER A 195 16.10 -8.50 -6.66
C SER A 195 15.72 -7.81 -7.95
N VAL A 196 16.68 -7.18 -8.59
CA VAL A 196 16.52 -6.61 -9.94
C VAL A 196 16.60 -7.68 -11.03
N ALA A 197 17.13 -8.88 -10.74
CA ALA A 197 17.34 -9.91 -11.75
C ALA A 197 16.05 -10.31 -12.52
N PRO A 198 14.90 -10.53 -11.89
CA PRO A 198 13.65 -10.79 -12.61
C PRO A 198 13.22 -9.63 -13.50
N LEU A 199 13.44 -8.37 -13.07
CA LEU A 199 13.07 -7.18 -13.82
C LEU A 199 13.92 -7.00 -15.08
N LEU A 200 15.20 -7.28 -14.97
CA LEU A 200 16.13 -7.25 -16.12
C LEU A 200 15.82 -8.38 -17.11
N ALA A 201 15.51 -9.58 -16.60
CA ALA A 201 15.16 -10.73 -17.43
C ALA A 201 13.86 -10.52 -18.21
N ASP A 202 12.89 -9.78 -17.65
CA ASP A 202 11.61 -9.45 -18.29
C ASP A 202 11.63 -8.14 -19.08
N ASP A 203 12.73 -7.37 -19.01
CA ASP A 203 12.84 -6.02 -19.59
C ASP A 203 11.73 -5.07 -19.08
N ASP A 204 11.45 -5.12 -17.77
CA ASP A 204 10.43 -4.28 -17.13
C ASP A 204 10.73 -2.77 -17.27
N ALA A 205 11.98 -2.40 -17.49
CA ALA A 205 12.38 -1.02 -17.78
C ALA A 205 11.67 -0.47 -19.03
N LYS A 206 11.42 -1.29 -20.05
CA LYS A 206 10.62 -0.89 -21.21
C LYS A 206 9.18 -0.59 -20.85
N GLU A 207 8.59 -1.36 -19.93
CA GLU A 207 7.22 -1.12 -19.51
C GLU A 207 7.08 0.22 -18.79
N PHE A 208 8.04 0.58 -17.92
CA PHE A 208 8.04 1.92 -17.31
C PHE A 208 8.13 3.03 -18.34
N ARG A 209 8.95 2.87 -19.39
CA ARG A 209 9.07 3.87 -20.47
C ARG A 209 7.82 4.02 -21.34
N ARG A 210 6.84 3.11 -21.22
CA ARG A 210 5.51 3.27 -21.83
C ARG A 210 4.60 4.23 -21.06
N ILE A 211 4.94 4.57 -19.80
CA ILE A 211 4.21 5.60 -19.07
C ILE A 211 4.40 6.93 -19.78
N SER A 212 3.30 7.53 -20.22
CA SER A 212 3.31 8.74 -21.07
C SER A 212 3.69 10.02 -20.32
N ALA A 213 3.64 10.01 -19.00
CA ALA A 213 3.94 11.14 -18.13
C ALA A 213 5.29 10.94 -17.41
N PRO A 214 5.99 12.01 -17.02
CA PRO A 214 7.19 11.91 -16.19
C PRO A 214 6.91 11.16 -14.88
N VAL A 215 7.86 10.28 -14.49
CA VAL A 215 7.77 9.46 -13.29
C VAL A 215 8.81 9.92 -12.28
N PHE A 216 8.35 10.27 -11.08
CA PHE A 216 9.21 10.60 -9.94
C PHE A 216 8.96 9.57 -8.83
N ALA A 217 10.03 9.09 -8.19
CA ALA A 217 9.90 8.09 -7.13
C ALA A 217 10.91 8.34 -6.02
N CYS A 218 10.51 8.17 -4.75
CA CYS A 218 11.45 7.99 -3.67
C CYS A 218 11.79 6.49 -3.50
N PRO A 219 12.93 6.12 -2.88
CA PRO A 219 13.20 4.74 -2.53
C PRO A 219 12.35 4.29 -1.34
N GLY A 220 12.00 3.00 -1.30
CA GLY A 220 11.51 2.32 -0.11
C GLY A 220 12.56 1.38 0.48
N ASN A 221 12.18 0.59 1.48
CA ASN A 221 13.09 -0.35 2.12
C ASN A 221 13.47 -1.52 1.20
N HIS A 222 12.64 -1.87 0.24
CA HIS A 222 12.93 -2.96 -0.70
C HIS A 222 14.00 -2.57 -1.73
N GLU A 223 14.18 -1.30 -2.07
CA GLU A 223 15.32 -0.84 -2.86
C GLU A 223 16.66 -1.09 -2.16
N TYR A 224 16.67 -1.05 -0.81
CA TYR A 224 17.84 -1.43 -0.01
C TYR A 224 18.05 -2.95 0.03
N TYR A 225 16.96 -3.73 0.11
CA TYR A 225 17.04 -5.20 0.11
C TYR A 225 17.50 -5.77 -1.23
N SER A 226 17.15 -5.12 -2.34
CA SER A 226 17.58 -5.50 -3.70
C SER A 226 18.95 -4.94 -4.07
N GLY A 227 19.58 -4.15 -3.19
CA GLY A 227 20.80 -3.42 -3.45
C GLY A 227 20.54 -2.05 -4.08
N LEU A 228 20.80 -1.01 -3.30
CA LEU A 228 20.45 0.37 -3.68
C LEU A 228 21.08 0.83 -5.00
N ASP A 229 22.32 0.42 -5.29
CA ASP A 229 23.00 0.81 -6.53
C ASP A 229 22.40 0.10 -7.74
N ASN A 230 22.04 -1.18 -7.62
CA ASN A 230 21.30 -1.90 -8.65
C ASN A 230 19.93 -1.26 -8.90
N SER A 231 19.26 -0.82 -7.84
CA SER A 231 17.97 -0.14 -7.93
C SER A 231 18.07 1.20 -8.64
N LYS A 232 19.12 1.99 -8.36
CA LYS A 232 19.38 3.26 -9.05
C LYS A 232 19.61 3.04 -10.54
N GLU A 233 20.40 2.02 -10.89
CA GLU A 233 20.65 1.68 -12.29
C GLU A 233 19.36 1.27 -13.01
N PHE A 234 18.55 0.42 -12.38
CA PHE A 234 17.24 0.06 -12.92
C PHE A 234 16.34 1.28 -13.11
N TYR A 235 16.26 2.20 -12.15
CA TYR A 235 15.44 3.42 -12.27
C TYR A 235 15.90 4.27 -13.45
N LYS A 236 17.22 4.42 -13.64
CA LYS A 236 17.78 5.11 -14.78
C LYS A 236 17.39 4.44 -16.10
N LEU A 237 17.50 3.11 -16.20
CA LEU A 237 17.07 2.35 -17.36
C LEU A 237 15.57 2.48 -17.63
N ALA A 238 14.77 2.57 -16.58
CA ALA A 238 13.30 2.70 -16.63
C ALA A 238 12.84 4.14 -16.95
N GLY A 239 13.73 5.14 -16.94
CA GLY A 239 13.39 6.55 -17.13
C GLY A 239 12.70 7.16 -15.91
N ILE A 240 12.89 6.58 -14.72
CA ILE A 240 12.34 7.07 -13.46
C ILE A 240 13.31 8.07 -12.83
N THR A 241 12.85 9.25 -12.48
CA THR A 241 13.61 10.21 -11.68
C THR A 241 13.58 9.79 -10.21
N MET A 242 14.67 9.19 -9.72
CA MET A 242 14.80 8.86 -8.29
C MET A 242 15.06 10.11 -7.47
N LEU A 243 14.15 10.42 -6.58
CA LEU A 243 14.28 11.47 -5.57
C LEU A 243 14.72 10.83 -4.25
N ARG A 244 16.01 10.94 -3.96
CA ARG A 244 16.61 10.38 -2.74
C ARG A 244 17.27 11.50 -1.95
N ASP A 245 16.59 12.00 -0.92
CA ASP A 245 16.96 13.20 -0.16
C ASP A 245 17.21 14.41 -1.07
N THR A 246 16.32 14.59 -2.04
CA THR A 246 16.37 15.67 -3.03
C THR A 246 14.98 16.20 -3.33
N ALA A 247 14.94 17.40 -3.90
CA ALA A 247 13.72 18.03 -4.36
C ALA A 247 13.82 18.46 -5.81
N VAL A 248 12.68 18.45 -6.52
CA VAL A 248 12.55 19.02 -7.88
C VAL A 248 11.32 19.91 -7.92
N CYS A 249 11.34 20.90 -8.80
CA CYS A 249 10.15 21.66 -9.14
C CYS A 249 9.65 21.23 -10.52
N PHE A 250 8.41 20.76 -10.59
CA PHE A 250 7.79 20.34 -11.84
C PHE A 250 6.36 20.89 -11.93
N GLU A 251 5.98 21.45 -13.10
CA GLU A 251 4.65 22.05 -13.33
C GLU A 251 4.19 23.01 -12.23
N GLY A 252 5.14 23.74 -11.60
CA GLY A 252 4.85 24.73 -10.56
C GLY A 252 4.58 24.17 -9.17
N ILE A 253 4.85 22.91 -8.92
CA ILE A 253 4.85 22.30 -7.58
C ILE A 253 6.24 21.79 -7.19
N ASN A 254 6.54 21.77 -5.91
CA ASN A 254 7.73 21.13 -5.38
C ASN A 254 7.41 19.65 -5.09
N ILE A 255 8.32 18.76 -5.49
CA ILE A 255 8.25 17.33 -5.20
C ILE A 255 9.53 16.99 -4.43
N ILE A 256 9.39 16.61 -3.18
CA ILE A 256 10.48 16.17 -2.31
C ILE A 256 10.41 14.65 -2.19
N GLY A 257 11.50 13.96 -2.46
CA GLY A 257 11.63 12.54 -2.16
C GLY A 257 12.65 12.33 -1.05
N ARG A 258 12.22 11.72 0.06
CA ARG A 258 13.12 11.33 1.14
C ARG A 258 13.76 9.98 0.86
N ASP A 259 14.98 9.82 1.36
CA ASP A 259 15.59 8.49 1.45
C ASP A 259 14.82 7.61 2.45
N ASP A 260 14.82 6.31 2.26
CA ASP A 260 14.15 5.40 3.18
C ASP A 260 14.81 5.41 4.57
N ARG A 261 14.02 5.10 5.59
CA ARG A 261 14.49 5.02 7.00
C ARG A 261 15.54 3.93 7.25
N THR A 262 15.71 3.00 6.33
CA THR A 262 16.82 2.04 6.32
C THR A 262 18.16 2.76 6.32
N ASN A 263 18.25 3.93 5.69
CA ASN A 263 19.38 4.84 5.82
C ASN A 263 19.23 5.72 7.08
N LEU A 264 19.93 5.36 8.15
CA LEU A 264 19.94 6.14 9.39
C LEU A 264 20.58 7.53 9.25
N ARG A 265 21.23 7.84 8.12
CA ARG A 265 21.87 9.13 7.80
C ARG A 265 21.10 9.92 6.75
N ARG A 266 19.79 9.60 6.53
CA ARG A 266 18.95 10.38 5.62
C ARG A 266 18.87 11.84 6.07
N LYS A 267 18.76 12.78 5.12
CA LYS A 267 18.69 14.21 5.42
C LYS A 267 17.48 14.54 6.30
N PRO A 268 17.61 15.48 7.26
CA PRO A 268 16.46 16.05 7.94
C PRO A 268 15.49 16.69 6.94
N LEU A 269 14.19 16.52 7.13
CA LEU A 269 13.18 17.07 6.20
C LEU A 269 13.28 18.59 6.08
N GLN A 270 13.58 19.31 7.18
CA GLN A 270 13.75 20.76 7.17
C GLN A 270 14.84 21.21 6.18
N ALA A 271 15.93 20.43 6.04
CA ALA A 271 17.00 20.77 5.08
C ALA A 271 16.50 20.64 3.63
N LEU A 272 15.68 19.62 3.34
CA LEU A 272 15.10 19.42 2.00
C LEU A 272 14.09 20.53 1.66
N VAL A 273 13.26 20.91 2.61
CA VAL A 273 12.28 22.00 2.43
C VAL A 273 12.97 23.33 2.18
N SER A 274 14.11 23.61 2.85
CA SER A 274 14.86 24.85 2.63
C SER A 274 15.45 24.97 1.21
N GLU A 275 15.56 23.87 0.47
CA GLU A 275 15.99 23.84 -0.93
C GLU A 275 14.82 24.13 -1.91
N THR A 276 13.58 24.34 -1.42
CA THR A 276 12.37 24.54 -2.24
C THR A 276 11.79 25.96 -2.15
N ASP A 277 10.96 26.33 -3.12
CA ASP A 277 10.22 27.59 -3.07
C ASP A 277 8.97 27.44 -2.18
N GLY A 278 8.99 28.08 -1.01
CA GLY A 278 7.90 28.01 -0.02
C GLY A 278 6.55 28.57 -0.49
N ASN A 279 6.52 29.31 -1.63
CA ASN A 279 5.28 29.81 -2.23
C ASN A 279 4.56 28.78 -3.11
N LYS A 280 5.21 27.65 -3.42
CA LYS A 280 4.66 26.59 -4.24
C LYS A 280 4.07 25.46 -3.39
N PHE A 281 3.07 24.78 -3.94
CA PHE A 281 2.52 23.58 -3.33
C PHE A 281 3.60 22.50 -3.26
N THR A 282 3.80 21.93 -2.07
CA THR A 282 4.87 20.97 -1.82
C THR A 282 4.30 19.58 -1.51
N ILE A 283 4.68 18.60 -2.33
CA ILE A 283 4.41 17.18 -2.11
C ILE A 283 5.67 16.53 -1.54
N LEU A 284 5.50 15.78 -0.46
CA LEU A 284 6.51 14.90 0.11
C LEU A 284 6.20 13.44 -0.25
N LEU A 285 7.19 12.74 -0.79
CA LEU A 285 7.21 11.29 -0.91
C LEU A 285 8.13 10.75 0.20
N ASP A 286 7.57 10.07 1.20
CA ASP A 286 8.31 9.34 2.23
C ASP A 286 7.67 7.95 2.35
N HIS A 287 8.40 6.90 1.98
CA HIS A 287 7.82 5.56 1.84
C HIS A 287 7.13 5.07 3.10
N GLN A 288 7.78 5.22 4.26
CA GLN A 288 7.28 4.69 5.54
C GLN A 288 6.55 5.78 6.34
N PRO A 289 5.26 5.61 6.72
CA PRO A 289 4.43 6.64 7.38
C PRO A 289 4.77 6.81 8.87
N TYR A 290 6.02 7.09 9.16
CA TYR A 290 6.46 7.42 10.51
C TYR A 290 6.68 8.93 10.67
N SER A 291 6.47 9.43 11.90
CA SER A 291 6.79 10.82 12.24
C SER A 291 6.03 11.85 11.40
N LEU A 292 4.76 11.62 11.09
CA LEU A 292 3.91 12.53 10.29
C LEU A 292 3.94 13.98 10.79
N LYS A 293 4.15 14.19 12.10
CA LYS A 293 4.35 15.53 12.70
C LYS A 293 5.56 16.29 12.15
N GLU A 294 6.55 15.60 11.54
CA GLU A 294 7.71 16.27 10.95
C GLU A 294 7.30 17.05 9.69
N ALA A 295 6.45 16.44 8.84
CA ALA A 295 5.92 17.10 7.65
C ALA A 295 5.07 18.33 8.02
N GLU A 296 4.21 18.20 9.04
CA GLU A 296 3.42 19.32 9.56
C GLU A 296 4.30 20.50 10.01
N LYS A 297 5.35 20.22 10.82
CA LYS A 297 6.29 21.25 11.32
C LYS A 297 7.08 21.90 10.20
N CYS A 298 7.38 21.18 9.13
CA CYS A 298 8.13 21.68 7.98
C CYS A 298 7.24 22.37 6.93
N GLY A 299 5.93 22.45 7.14
CA GLY A 299 4.99 23.14 6.25
C GLY A 299 4.74 22.44 4.91
N ILE A 300 4.83 21.11 4.89
CA ILE A 300 4.46 20.29 3.75
C ILE A 300 2.94 20.39 3.51
N ASP A 301 2.54 20.60 2.26
CA ASP A 301 1.11 20.69 1.92
C ASP A 301 0.46 19.30 1.79
N PHE A 302 1.19 18.32 1.23
CA PHE A 302 0.71 16.93 1.06
C PHE A 302 1.84 15.92 1.21
N GLU A 303 1.65 14.89 2.03
CA GLU A 303 2.57 13.76 2.16
C GLU A 303 1.92 12.47 1.66
N PHE A 304 2.65 11.73 0.80
CA PHE A 304 2.22 10.46 0.25
C PHE A 304 3.17 9.34 0.67
N CYS A 305 2.61 8.32 1.31
CA CYS A 305 3.33 7.16 1.85
C CYS A 305 2.77 5.84 1.32
N GLY A 306 3.50 4.74 1.55
CA GLY A 306 3.13 3.36 1.30
C GLY A 306 3.50 2.46 2.47
N HIS A 307 4.23 1.35 2.19
CA HIS A 307 4.90 0.45 3.13
C HIS A 307 3.98 -0.47 3.94
N THR A 308 2.90 0.02 4.50
CA THR A 308 2.08 -0.72 5.46
C THR A 308 1.26 -1.83 4.82
N HIS A 309 0.98 -1.72 3.51
CA HIS A 309 0.01 -2.54 2.78
C HIS A 309 -1.35 -2.65 3.50
N HIS A 310 -1.61 -1.83 4.52
CA HIS A 310 -2.70 -2.01 5.48
C HIS A 310 -2.74 -3.44 6.04
N GLY A 311 -1.56 -4.00 6.35
CA GLY A 311 -1.38 -5.39 6.78
C GLY A 311 -1.71 -6.46 5.71
N GLN A 312 -2.14 -6.05 4.51
CA GLN A 312 -2.45 -6.88 3.33
C GLN A 312 -3.63 -7.85 3.53
N VAL A 313 -3.73 -8.54 4.67
CA VAL A 313 -4.83 -9.45 5.00
C VAL A 313 -5.30 -9.24 6.44
N TRP A 314 -6.62 -9.33 6.66
CA TRP A 314 -7.17 -9.40 8.01
C TRP A 314 -6.78 -10.75 8.67
N PRO A 315 -6.38 -10.80 9.94
CA PRO A 315 -6.38 -9.73 10.94
C PRO A 315 -5.06 -8.93 11.05
N VAL A 316 -4.11 -9.10 10.13
CA VAL A 316 -2.82 -8.40 10.18
C VAL A 316 -2.99 -6.87 10.08
N SER A 317 -4.07 -6.41 9.41
CA SER A 317 -4.44 -4.99 9.39
C SER A 317 -4.60 -4.38 10.79
N LEU A 318 -5.14 -5.13 11.76
CA LEU A 318 -5.27 -4.66 13.14
C LEU A 318 -3.89 -4.40 13.81
N ILE A 319 -2.87 -5.12 13.37
CA ILE A 319 -1.50 -4.93 13.87
C ILE A 319 -0.91 -3.64 13.28
N THR A 320 -1.10 -3.39 11.98
CA THR A 320 -0.63 -2.15 11.36
C THR A 320 -1.34 -0.94 11.94
N ASP A 321 -2.66 -1.01 12.17
CA ASP A 321 -3.44 0.06 12.80
C ASP A 321 -2.98 0.36 14.24
N ALA A 322 -2.46 -0.64 14.95
CA ALA A 322 -1.90 -0.46 16.29
C ALA A 322 -0.47 0.10 16.30
N ILE A 323 0.30 -0.06 15.22
CA ILE A 323 1.71 0.35 15.13
C ILE A 323 1.85 1.77 14.58
N TYR A 324 1.08 2.12 13.52
CA TYR A 324 1.19 3.39 12.83
C TYR A 324 0.15 4.39 13.32
N GLU A 325 0.50 5.67 13.33
CA GLU A 325 -0.44 6.77 13.62
C GLU A 325 -1.53 6.84 12.52
N ASP A 326 -1.15 6.57 11.29
CA ASP A 326 -2.01 6.37 10.14
C ASP A 326 -1.46 5.19 9.34
N ALA A 327 -2.19 4.09 9.34
CA ALA A 327 -1.78 2.87 8.63
C ALA A 327 -2.33 2.82 7.21
N TYR A 328 -3.40 3.58 6.90
CA TYR A 328 -4.06 3.53 5.62
C TYR A 328 -5.08 4.67 5.45
N GLY A 329 -5.09 5.27 4.26
CA GLY A 329 -6.10 6.22 3.85
C GLY A 329 -5.67 7.68 3.98
N ALA A 330 -6.66 8.56 4.07
CA ALA A 330 -6.45 10.00 4.17
C ALA A 330 -6.47 10.46 5.61
N LEU A 331 -5.50 11.31 5.97
CA LEU A 331 -5.44 12.01 7.24
C LEU A 331 -5.21 13.50 6.99
N GLU A 332 -5.76 14.37 7.82
CA GLU A 332 -5.50 15.82 7.79
C GLU A 332 -5.10 16.28 9.19
N LYS A 333 -3.95 16.98 9.27
CA LYS A 333 -3.44 17.54 10.51
C LYS A 333 -3.00 18.97 10.25
N SER A 334 -3.62 19.93 10.94
CA SER A 334 -3.39 21.35 10.71
C SER A 334 -3.55 21.74 9.24
N SER A 335 -2.48 22.14 8.56
CA SER A 335 -2.48 22.49 7.14
C SER A 335 -1.96 21.39 6.22
N THR A 336 -1.46 20.30 6.78
CA THR A 336 -0.85 19.19 6.02
C THR A 336 -1.87 18.07 5.79
N LYS A 337 -2.00 17.62 4.56
CA LYS A 337 -2.78 16.45 4.19
C LYS A 337 -1.85 15.26 3.96
N TYR A 338 -2.33 14.08 4.32
CA TYR A 338 -1.60 12.82 4.19
C TYR A 338 -2.43 11.81 3.44
N TYR A 339 -1.77 10.90 2.79
CA TYR A 339 -2.38 9.70 2.28
C TYR A 339 -1.40 8.53 2.40
N VAL A 340 -1.77 7.51 3.16
CA VAL A 340 -1.03 6.26 3.25
C VAL A 340 -1.69 5.23 2.36
N SER A 341 -1.02 4.85 1.28
CA SER A 341 -1.53 3.87 0.33
C SER A 341 -1.34 2.45 0.84
N SER A 342 -2.32 1.60 0.54
CA SER A 342 -2.17 0.15 0.75
C SER A 342 -1.37 -0.55 -0.36
N GLY A 343 -0.92 0.20 -1.37
CA GLY A 343 -0.11 -0.28 -2.49
C GLY A 343 -0.92 -0.86 -3.64
N ILE A 344 -0.41 -0.67 -4.87
CA ILE A 344 -0.99 -1.28 -6.07
C ILE A 344 -0.61 -2.76 -6.21
N GLY A 345 0.61 -3.10 -5.78
CA GLY A 345 1.13 -4.45 -5.69
C GLY A 345 0.87 -5.10 -4.33
N ILE A 346 1.71 -6.07 -4.01
CA ILE A 346 1.68 -6.82 -2.74
C ILE A 346 3.08 -7.31 -2.38
N TRP A 347 3.28 -7.55 -1.11
CA TRP A 347 4.39 -8.32 -0.62
C TRP A 347 4.02 -9.81 -0.51
N GLY A 348 4.88 -10.72 -0.98
CA GLY A 348 4.67 -12.16 -0.83
C GLY A 348 3.52 -12.72 -1.66
N GLY A 349 2.48 -13.26 -1.03
CA GLY A 349 1.37 -13.93 -1.71
C GLY A 349 0.31 -12.96 -2.26
N LYS A 350 -0.24 -13.25 -3.44
CA LYS A 350 -1.26 -12.42 -4.12
C LYS A 350 -2.64 -12.53 -3.48
N PHE A 351 -2.76 -12.00 -2.25
CA PHE A 351 -4.01 -12.00 -1.51
C PHE A 351 -4.28 -10.63 -0.88
N ARG A 352 -5.52 -10.17 -1.00
CA ARG A 352 -6.07 -8.98 -0.31
C ARG A 352 -7.36 -9.38 0.38
N ILE A 353 -7.36 -9.47 1.71
CA ILE A 353 -8.52 -9.90 2.49
C ILE A 353 -8.77 -8.85 3.58
N GLY A 354 -9.92 -8.16 3.50
CA GLY A 354 -10.21 -7.01 4.37
C GLY A 354 -9.40 -5.74 4.04
N THR A 355 -8.56 -5.79 3.01
CA THR A 355 -7.76 -4.70 2.46
C THR A 355 -7.89 -4.69 0.95
N ARG A 356 -7.29 -3.73 0.25
CA ARG A 356 -7.39 -3.63 -1.22
C ARG A 356 -6.08 -3.25 -1.87
N SER A 357 -5.93 -3.54 -3.17
CA SER A 357 -4.89 -2.96 -4.01
C SER A 357 -5.42 -1.70 -4.65
N GLU A 358 -4.64 -0.61 -4.64
CA GLU A 358 -5.12 0.68 -5.11
C GLU A 358 -4.06 1.52 -5.81
N TYR A 359 -4.54 2.47 -6.59
CA TYR A 359 -3.78 3.61 -7.07
C TYR A 359 -4.61 4.88 -6.90
N ILE A 360 -3.94 6.00 -6.71
CA ILE A 360 -4.60 7.25 -6.38
C ILE A 360 -4.55 8.18 -7.59
N VAL A 361 -5.66 8.84 -7.90
CA VAL A 361 -5.74 9.93 -8.87
C VAL A 361 -6.02 11.21 -8.11
N ALA A 362 -4.96 12.01 -7.93
CA ALA A 362 -5.01 13.28 -7.24
C ALA A 362 -5.26 14.42 -8.22
N GLU A 363 -6.22 15.28 -7.93
CA GLU A 363 -6.44 16.55 -8.62
C GLU A 363 -6.04 17.70 -7.70
N ILE A 364 -5.00 18.46 -8.08
CA ILE A 364 -4.51 19.61 -7.32
C ILE A 364 -4.93 20.88 -8.05
N SER A 365 -5.64 21.79 -7.36
CA SER A 365 -6.18 23.00 -7.95
C SER A 365 -6.23 24.18 -7.00
N ARG A 366 -6.31 25.38 -7.54
CA ARG A 366 -6.59 26.57 -6.73
C ARG A 366 -8.05 26.63 -6.30
N PRO A 367 -8.36 27.32 -5.18
CA PRO A 367 -9.73 27.62 -4.81
C PRO A 367 -10.42 28.41 -5.93
N LYS A 368 -11.63 28.00 -6.31
CA LYS A 368 -12.45 28.79 -7.24
C LYS A 368 -12.79 30.12 -6.58
N ILE A 369 -12.33 31.23 -7.13
CA ILE A 369 -12.75 32.57 -6.70
C ILE A 369 -14.25 32.66 -6.94
N ARG A 370 -15.07 32.60 -5.90
CA ARG A 370 -16.49 32.94 -6.01
C ARG A 370 -16.54 34.42 -6.45
N LYS A 371 -16.85 34.67 -7.72
CA LYS A 371 -17.26 36.02 -8.13
C LYS A 371 -18.48 36.35 -7.29
N HIS A 372 -18.32 37.20 -6.28
CA HIS A 372 -19.46 37.81 -5.62
C HIS A 372 -20.30 38.44 -6.74
N LYS A 373 -21.49 37.90 -7.01
CA LYS A 373 -22.48 38.64 -7.79
C LYS A 373 -22.58 40.00 -7.10
N LYS A 374 -22.11 41.07 -7.77
CA LYS A 374 -22.39 42.43 -7.34
C LYS A 374 -23.89 42.46 -7.12
N GLN A 375 -24.33 42.54 -5.86
CA GLN A 375 -25.69 42.91 -5.56
C GLN A 375 -25.89 44.28 -6.24
N SER A 376 -26.74 44.30 -7.24
CA SER A 376 -27.21 45.56 -7.81
C SER A 376 -27.73 46.36 -6.64
N PRO A 377 -27.40 47.68 -6.54
CA PRO A 377 -27.90 48.51 -5.45
C PRO A 377 -29.43 48.48 -5.49
N LEU A 378 -30.02 48.04 -4.37
CA LEU A 378 -31.44 48.09 -4.14
C LEU A 378 -31.88 49.51 -4.46
N ARG A 379 -32.67 49.70 -5.55
CA ARG A 379 -33.41 50.94 -5.79
C ARG A 379 -34.27 51.18 -4.54
N GLN A 380 -33.86 52.14 -3.70
CA GLN A 380 -34.72 52.68 -2.64
C GLN A 380 -35.98 53.19 -3.31
N LYS A 381 -37.10 52.48 -3.15
CA LYS A 381 -38.42 53.00 -3.44
C LYS A 381 -38.69 54.13 -2.42
N GLN A 382 -38.64 55.37 -2.90
CA GLN A 382 -39.14 56.49 -2.11
C GLN A 382 -40.61 56.21 -1.71
N PRO A 383 -40.98 56.44 -0.43
CA PRO A 383 -42.34 56.33 -0.02
C PRO A 383 -43.18 57.41 -0.68
N ARG A 384 -44.19 57.03 -1.46
CA ARG A 384 -45.26 57.93 -1.90
C ARG A 384 -46.10 58.25 -0.67
N TYR A 385 -46.02 59.52 -0.18
CA TYR A 385 -47.00 60.05 0.78
C TYR A 385 -48.28 60.32 0.05
N PRO A 386 -49.46 59.92 0.54
CA PRO A 386 -50.74 60.30 0.00
C PRO A 386 -51.07 61.74 0.45
N ASN A 387 -51.33 62.61 -0.52
CA ASN A 387 -51.84 63.95 -0.30
C ASN A 387 -53.26 63.86 0.32
N LYS A 388 -53.44 64.28 1.55
CA LYS A 388 -54.75 64.49 2.17
C LYS A 388 -54.80 65.81 2.94
N TYR A 389 -55.78 66.62 2.55
CA TYR A 389 -56.46 67.74 3.26
C TYR A 389 -55.79 69.10 3.29
N PHE A 390 -56.28 69.97 2.44
CA PHE A 390 -56.64 71.36 2.85
C PHE A 390 -58.11 71.59 2.62
N PRO A 391 -58.89 72.12 3.66
CA PRO A 391 -60.25 72.57 3.49
C PRO A 391 -60.29 73.96 2.85
N LYS A 392 -61.29 74.22 1.98
CA LYS A 392 -61.64 75.55 1.49
C LYS A 392 -62.20 76.30 2.69
N GLN A 393 -61.85 77.57 2.88
CA GLN A 393 -62.59 78.59 3.53
C GLN A 393 -63.06 79.55 2.48
N ASP A 394 -64.25 80.00 2.64
CA ASP A 394 -65.16 80.90 1.98
C ASP A 394 -64.56 82.16 1.29
#